data_b375851ada6d5f3888314d1547375bc8
#
_entry.id   b375851ada6d5f3888314d1547375bc8
#
_cell.length_a   1.000
_cell.length_b   1.000
_cell.length_c   1.000
_cell.angle_alpha   90.00
_cell.angle_beta   90.00
_cell.angle_gamma   90.00
#
_symmetry.space_group_name_H-M   'P 1'
#
loop_
_entity.id
_entity.type
_entity.pdbx_description
1 polymer ?
#
loop_
_entity_poly.entity_id
_entity_poly.type
_entity_poly.pdbx_seq_one_letter_code
_entity_poly.pdbx_strand_id
1 'polypeptide(L)'
;GKIDELDVKGTCDYAAPARAIYWGARQIMIEVGALQPGDVVDYEIAKKGFTYALLTAGDEDESRFIPPMRGQFYDIVPFWSNTPTVRKVYVVSIPMEKELQFQFYQGECASSMRYEDGCKKYSFVMNDMVPFAKEPNMVDLFDAAPKLMMSSTPQWKDKSLWFNKVNEDYGSFAPLPEAQKKVDELVKGKNTEMEKIAVLTHWVADNIRYSGISMGKGEGFTLHNTKMNYTDRCGVCKDIAGTLISFLRMAGFEAYPAMTMAGSRVESIPADHFNHCVAVVKLSNGTYMPLDPTWVPFCRELWSSAEQQQNYLPGVPEGSDLCITPVSSPENHYVRIKADNRLAADGTPVSYTHLTLPTT
;
A
#
# COMPACT_ATOMS: atom_id res chain seq x y z
N GLY A 1 -13.48 43.77 -13.00
CA GLY A 1 -12.90 42.78 -13.91
C GLY A 1 -14.01 42.03 -14.64
N LYS A 2 -13.73 41.50 -15.79
CA LYS A 2 -14.66 40.63 -16.53
C LYS A 2 -14.63 39.26 -15.89
N ILE A 3 -15.79 38.67 -15.62
CA ILE A 3 -15.92 37.29 -15.16
C ILE A 3 -16.38 36.51 -16.39
N ASP A 4 -15.56 35.56 -16.80
CA ASP A 4 -15.89 34.59 -17.84
C ASP A 4 -16.10 33.21 -17.19
N GLU A 5 -17.23 32.58 -17.48
CA GLU A 5 -17.48 31.20 -17.06
C GLU A 5 -16.74 30.26 -18.01
N LEU A 6 -15.95 29.36 -17.44
CA LEU A 6 -15.13 28.41 -18.21
C LEU A 6 -15.96 27.20 -18.61
N ASP A 7 -15.90 26.81 -19.87
CA ASP A 7 -16.53 25.60 -20.37
C ASP A 7 -15.70 24.35 -19.97
N VAL A 8 -16.34 23.42 -19.27
CA VAL A 8 -15.74 22.16 -18.90
C VAL A 8 -15.92 21.16 -20.04
N LYS A 9 -14.89 21.01 -20.84
CA LYS A 9 -14.86 19.98 -21.88
C LYS A 9 -14.82 18.62 -21.23
N GLY A 10 -15.79 17.78 -21.41
CA GLY A 10 -15.97 16.46 -20.81
C GLY A 10 -14.71 15.64 -20.48
N THR A 11 -14.84 14.42 -20.05
CA THR A 11 -13.71 13.55 -19.71
C THR A 11 -12.99 13.05 -20.95
N CYS A 12 -11.66 13.08 -20.94
CA CYS A 12 -10.80 12.48 -21.96
C CYS A 12 -9.82 11.49 -21.31
N ASP A 13 -9.22 10.65 -22.14
CA ASP A 13 -8.22 9.70 -21.65
C ASP A 13 -6.95 10.44 -21.21
N TYR A 14 -6.40 10.03 -20.09
CA TYR A 14 -5.10 10.52 -19.63
C TYR A 14 -4.01 9.73 -20.31
N ALA A 15 -2.96 10.41 -20.81
CA ALA A 15 -1.86 9.76 -21.49
C ALA A 15 -1.18 8.70 -20.62
N ALA A 16 -1.10 7.47 -21.12
CA ALA A 16 -0.45 6.38 -20.40
C ALA A 16 1.06 6.66 -20.25
N PRO A 17 1.65 6.40 -19.06
CA PRO A 17 3.09 6.37 -18.92
C PRO A 17 3.72 5.37 -19.90
N ALA A 18 4.93 5.67 -20.40
CA ALA A 18 5.58 4.88 -21.47
C ALA A 18 5.77 3.36 -21.18
N ARG A 19 5.58 2.93 -19.92
CA ARG A 19 5.70 1.53 -19.50
C ARG A 19 4.37 0.91 -19.04
N ALA A 20 3.27 1.66 -19.10
CA ALA A 20 1.97 1.12 -18.71
C ALA A 20 1.36 0.35 -19.88
N ILE A 21 1.12 -0.95 -19.67
CA ILE A 21 0.45 -1.80 -20.65
C ILE A 21 -1.06 -1.64 -20.57
N TYR A 22 -1.57 -1.46 -19.35
CA TYR A 22 -2.98 -1.23 -19.06
C TYR A 22 -3.14 0.09 -18.30
N TRP A 23 -3.91 0.98 -18.87
CA TRP A 23 -4.13 2.30 -18.35
C TRP A 23 -5.56 2.72 -18.63
N GLY A 24 -6.35 2.93 -17.60
CA GLY A 24 -7.75 3.36 -17.71
C GLY A 24 -8.02 4.72 -17.09
N ALA A 25 -6.96 5.48 -16.76
CA ALA A 25 -7.14 6.78 -16.13
C ALA A 25 -7.74 7.79 -17.11
N ARG A 26 -8.69 8.57 -16.63
CA ARG A 26 -9.36 9.64 -17.34
C ARG A 26 -9.13 10.96 -16.62
N GLN A 27 -9.17 12.04 -17.36
CA GLN A 27 -9.01 13.40 -16.85
C GLN A 27 -10.12 14.32 -17.36
N ILE A 28 -10.40 15.37 -16.61
CA ILE A 28 -11.20 16.50 -17.06
C ILE A 28 -10.22 17.61 -17.38
N MET A 29 -10.32 18.17 -18.59
CA MET A 29 -9.52 19.31 -19.01
C MET A 29 -10.39 20.57 -19.05
N ILE A 30 -9.85 21.65 -18.50
CA ILE A 30 -10.46 22.98 -18.53
C ILE A 30 -9.45 23.90 -19.20
N GLU A 31 -9.84 24.49 -20.35
CA GLU A 31 -9.00 25.48 -21.04
C GLU A 31 -9.30 26.86 -20.48
N VAL A 32 -8.34 27.44 -19.79
CA VAL A 32 -8.48 28.76 -19.18
C VAL A 32 -7.97 29.91 -20.09
N GLY A 33 -7.49 29.59 -21.29
CA GLY A 33 -6.91 30.57 -22.19
C GLY A 33 -5.56 31.12 -21.75
N ALA A 34 -5.15 32.26 -22.32
CA ALA A 34 -3.89 32.91 -21.95
C ALA A 34 -4.12 33.83 -20.75
N LEU A 35 -3.65 33.43 -19.59
CA LEU A 35 -3.72 34.20 -18.36
C LEU A 35 -2.68 35.34 -18.36
N GLN A 36 -3.04 36.47 -17.77
CA GLN A 36 -2.16 37.62 -17.53
C GLN A 36 -1.90 37.77 -16.03
N PRO A 37 -0.80 38.45 -15.64
CA PRO A 37 -0.57 38.76 -14.24
C PRO A 37 -1.75 39.54 -13.63
N GLY A 38 -2.32 39.01 -12.55
CA GLY A 38 -3.51 39.57 -11.90
C GLY A 38 -4.83 38.87 -12.24
N ASP A 39 -4.83 37.97 -13.22
CA ASP A 39 -5.99 37.10 -13.48
C ASP A 39 -6.14 36.04 -12.37
N VAL A 40 -7.40 35.72 -12.08
CA VAL A 40 -7.77 34.75 -11.06
C VAL A 40 -8.60 33.63 -11.70
N VAL A 41 -8.27 32.39 -11.41
CA VAL A 41 -9.11 31.25 -11.76
C VAL A 41 -9.72 30.69 -10.48
N ASP A 42 -11.05 30.66 -10.43
CA ASP A 42 -11.81 30.10 -9.32
C ASP A 42 -12.50 28.83 -9.80
N TYR A 43 -12.39 27.75 -9.00
CA TYR A 43 -13.01 26.47 -9.33
C TYR A 43 -13.44 25.70 -8.10
N GLU A 44 -14.49 24.92 -8.26
CA GLU A 44 -15.00 24.01 -7.23
C GLU A 44 -15.04 22.57 -7.77
N ILE A 45 -14.57 21.62 -6.96
CA ILE A 45 -14.62 20.19 -7.27
C ILE A 45 -15.46 19.49 -6.22
N ALA A 46 -16.60 18.92 -6.62
CA ALA A 46 -17.42 18.09 -5.78
C ALA A 46 -17.14 16.59 -6.06
N LYS A 47 -16.89 15.83 -4.99
CA LYS A 47 -16.74 14.37 -5.05
C LYS A 47 -17.68 13.72 -4.06
N LYS A 48 -18.32 12.62 -4.45
CA LYS A 48 -19.20 11.84 -3.58
C LYS A 48 -18.66 10.44 -3.43
N GLY A 49 -18.58 9.95 -2.19
CA GLY A 49 -18.11 8.60 -1.85
C GLY A 49 -16.61 8.53 -1.65
N PHE A 50 -16.13 7.33 -1.34
CA PHE A 50 -14.71 7.04 -1.21
C PHE A 50 -14.14 6.59 -2.55
N THR A 51 -13.06 7.24 -2.99
CA THR A 51 -12.41 6.97 -4.29
C THR A 51 -11.22 5.99 -4.20
N TYR A 52 -11.10 5.25 -3.10
CA TYR A 52 -9.94 4.38 -2.87
C TYR A 52 -10.00 3.05 -3.60
N ALA A 53 -11.17 2.61 -3.97
CA ALA A 53 -11.29 1.45 -4.83
C ALA A 53 -11.80 1.93 -6.17
N LEU A 54 -11.21 1.48 -7.25
CA LEU A 54 -11.71 1.63 -8.62
C LEU A 54 -13.03 0.84 -8.81
N LEU A 55 -13.78 0.69 -7.74
CA LEU A 55 -14.98 -0.13 -7.71
C LEU A 55 -16.13 0.69 -8.28
N THR A 56 -16.63 0.23 -9.38
CA THR A 56 -18.02 0.51 -9.77
C THR A 56 -18.93 0.12 -8.62
N ALA A 57 -19.96 0.94 -8.36
CA ALA A 57 -20.98 0.63 -7.38
C ALA A 57 -21.52 -0.80 -7.63
N GLY A 58 -20.94 -1.76 -6.93
CA GLY A 58 -21.40 -3.14 -6.90
C GLY A 58 -22.53 -3.31 -5.87
N ASP A 59 -23.05 -4.49 -5.79
CA ASP A 59 -24.09 -4.85 -4.84
C ASP A 59 -23.72 -4.43 -3.41
N GLU A 60 -24.69 -4.02 -2.61
CA GLU A 60 -24.49 -3.53 -1.24
C GLU A 60 -23.69 -4.53 -0.36
N ASP A 61 -23.79 -5.82 -0.66
CA ASP A 61 -23.04 -6.87 0.03
C ASP A 61 -21.54 -6.85 -0.25
N GLU A 62 -21.10 -6.44 -1.42
CA GLU A 62 -19.67 -6.35 -1.75
C GLU A 62 -19.00 -5.13 -1.11
N SER A 63 -19.74 -4.08 -0.80
CA SER A 63 -19.21 -2.86 -0.16
C SER A 63 -18.62 -3.10 1.24
N ARG A 64 -18.94 -4.21 1.91
CA ARG A 64 -18.38 -4.58 3.21
C ARG A 64 -16.89 -4.88 3.17
N PHE A 65 -16.37 -5.27 2.01
CA PHE A 65 -14.96 -5.60 1.81
C PHE A 65 -14.10 -4.40 1.40
N ILE A 66 -14.72 -3.25 1.19
CA ILE A 66 -14.05 -2.03 0.71
C ILE A 66 -13.63 -1.16 1.89
N PRO A 67 -12.38 -0.67 1.95
CA PRO A 67 -12.00 0.33 2.93
C PRO A 67 -12.63 1.71 2.62
N PRO A 68 -12.82 2.56 3.62
CA PRO A 68 -12.58 2.27 5.03
C PRO A 68 -13.64 1.32 5.59
N MET A 69 -13.40 0.81 6.80
CA MET A 69 -14.40 0.06 7.54
C MET A 69 -15.73 0.81 7.51
N ARG A 70 -16.83 0.08 7.22
CA ARG A 70 -18.16 0.69 7.09
C ARG A 70 -18.50 1.56 8.30
N GLY A 71 -18.90 2.80 8.06
CA GLY A 71 -19.18 3.79 9.09
C GLY A 71 -17.95 4.48 9.70
N GLN A 72 -16.75 4.19 9.22
CA GLN A 72 -15.52 4.89 9.60
C GLN A 72 -15.03 5.83 8.49
N PHE A 73 -14.27 6.82 8.92
CA PHE A 73 -13.67 7.83 8.05
C PHE A 73 -12.18 7.98 8.38
N TYR A 74 -11.37 8.19 7.38
CA TYR A 74 -10.01 8.67 7.52
C TYR A 74 -9.64 9.61 6.38
N ASP A 75 -8.66 10.46 6.60
CA ASP A 75 -8.03 11.22 5.52
C ASP A 75 -6.57 11.52 5.87
N ILE A 76 -5.77 11.69 4.82
CA ILE A 76 -4.36 12.08 4.89
C ILE A 76 -4.20 13.30 4.01
N VAL A 77 -4.17 14.45 4.62
CA VAL A 77 -4.22 15.75 3.93
C VAL A 77 -2.83 16.35 3.87
N PRO A 78 -2.21 16.46 2.69
CA PRO A 78 -0.94 17.17 2.55
C PRO A 78 -1.14 18.67 2.83
N PHE A 79 -0.30 19.24 3.70
CA PHE A 79 -0.21 20.68 3.95
C PHE A 79 1.08 21.25 3.33
N TRP A 80 1.39 20.79 2.16
CA TRP A 80 2.50 21.26 1.33
C TRP A 80 2.03 21.43 -0.11
N SER A 81 2.77 22.23 -0.87
CA SER A 81 2.53 22.48 -2.29
C SER A 81 3.87 22.79 -2.97
N ASN A 82 3.96 22.58 -4.27
CA ASN A 82 5.09 23.03 -5.09
C ASN A 82 4.97 24.49 -5.53
N THR A 83 3.87 25.14 -5.18
CA THR A 83 3.60 26.56 -5.46
C THR A 83 3.31 27.32 -4.16
N PRO A 84 3.59 28.65 -4.10
CA PRO A 84 3.21 29.46 -2.95
C PRO A 84 1.70 29.37 -2.71
N THR A 85 1.30 29.14 -1.46
CA THR A 85 -0.12 29.05 -1.09
C THR A 85 -0.39 30.02 0.05
N VAL A 86 -1.17 31.06 -0.22
CA VAL A 86 -1.48 32.10 0.76
C VAL A 86 -2.25 31.53 1.94
N ARG A 87 -3.21 30.64 1.68
CA ARG A 87 -4.00 30.03 2.73
C ARG A 87 -4.55 28.67 2.29
N LYS A 88 -4.35 27.67 3.14
CA LYS A 88 -5.02 26.37 3.03
C LYS A 88 -5.94 26.17 4.22
N VAL A 89 -7.20 25.84 3.95
CA VAL A 89 -8.19 25.48 4.97
C VAL A 89 -8.72 24.10 4.66
N TYR A 90 -8.70 23.22 5.64
CA TYR A 90 -9.35 21.92 5.59
C TYR A 90 -10.42 21.84 6.67
N VAL A 91 -11.64 21.52 6.28
CA VAL A 91 -12.76 21.39 7.21
C VAL A 91 -13.33 19.98 7.09
N VAL A 92 -13.49 19.32 8.23
CA VAL A 92 -14.18 18.04 8.31
C VAL A 92 -15.37 18.15 9.23
N SER A 93 -16.52 17.65 8.78
CA SER A 93 -17.75 17.61 9.54
C SER A 93 -18.14 16.16 9.77
N ILE A 94 -18.29 15.78 11.05
CA ILE A 94 -18.66 14.41 11.44
C ILE A 94 -19.90 14.45 12.35
N PRO A 95 -20.73 13.38 12.36
CA PRO A 95 -21.86 13.29 13.27
C PRO A 95 -21.43 13.43 14.73
N MET A 96 -22.35 13.92 15.58
CA MET A 96 -22.08 14.19 17.00
C MET A 96 -21.59 12.97 17.77
N GLU A 97 -22.10 11.79 17.43
CA GLU A 97 -21.77 10.51 18.08
C GLU A 97 -20.43 9.92 17.66
N LYS A 98 -19.80 10.48 16.62
CA LYS A 98 -18.48 10.06 16.15
C LYS A 98 -17.37 10.85 16.84
N GLU A 99 -16.27 10.18 17.10
CA GLU A 99 -15.03 10.82 17.54
C GLU A 99 -14.03 10.87 16.38
N LEU A 100 -13.23 11.92 16.32
CA LEU A 100 -12.17 12.10 15.35
C LEU A 100 -10.85 12.23 16.08
N GLN A 101 -9.94 11.30 15.81
CA GLN A 101 -8.53 11.45 16.17
C GLN A 101 -7.83 12.18 15.04
N PHE A 102 -6.92 13.05 15.35
CA PHE A 102 -6.08 13.71 14.34
C PHE A 102 -4.72 14.07 14.91
N GLN A 103 -3.76 14.13 14.04
CA GLN A 103 -2.42 14.62 14.34
C GLN A 103 -1.83 15.34 13.13
N PHE A 104 -1.14 16.45 13.40
CA PHE A 104 -0.37 17.16 12.41
C PHE A 104 1.09 16.76 12.53
N TYR A 105 1.71 16.39 11.41
CA TYR A 105 3.08 15.93 11.33
C TYR A 105 3.93 16.92 10.55
N GLN A 106 5.21 17.02 10.87
CA GLN A 106 6.23 17.83 10.18
C GLN A 106 5.90 19.33 10.14
N GLY A 107 5.25 19.84 11.18
CA GLY A 107 4.91 21.25 11.29
C GLY A 107 3.73 21.49 12.23
N GLU A 108 3.13 22.66 12.12
CA GLU A 108 2.00 23.08 12.93
C GLU A 108 0.92 23.74 12.07
N CYS A 109 -0.33 23.61 12.45
CA CYS A 109 -1.44 24.36 11.88
C CYS A 109 -2.36 24.86 12.99
N ALA A 110 -3.08 25.94 12.72
CA ALA A 110 -4.15 26.38 13.61
C ALA A 110 -5.33 25.41 13.50
N SER A 111 -5.83 24.90 14.62
CA SER A 111 -6.98 24.01 14.66
C SER A 111 -8.08 24.55 15.57
N SER A 112 -9.31 24.32 15.18
CA SER A 112 -10.48 24.65 16.00
C SER A 112 -11.60 23.63 15.78
N MET A 113 -12.49 23.51 16.75
CA MET A 113 -13.67 22.67 16.66
C MET A 113 -14.90 23.47 17.13
N ARG A 114 -16.00 23.30 16.41
CA ARG A 114 -17.28 23.88 16.77
C ARG A 114 -18.41 22.88 16.56
N TYR A 115 -19.50 23.10 17.27
CA TYR A 115 -20.76 22.38 17.06
C TYR A 115 -21.66 23.22 16.16
N GLU A 116 -22.08 22.62 15.06
CA GLU A 116 -22.91 23.31 14.06
C GLU A 116 -23.74 22.27 13.29
N ASP A 117 -25.01 22.55 13.05
CA ASP A 117 -25.96 21.70 12.30
C ASP A 117 -26.01 20.23 12.74
N GLY A 118 -25.89 19.96 14.05
CA GLY A 118 -25.88 18.60 14.60
C GLY A 118 -24.60 17.82 14.35
N CYS A 119 -23.53 18.50 13.98
CA CYS A 119 -22.22 17.91 13.69
C CYS A 119 -21.11 18.56 14.51
N LYS A 120 -20.01 17.83 14.68
CA LYS A 120 -18.70 18.37 15.08
C LYS A 120 -17.96 18.82 13.84
N LYS A 121 -17.70 20.12 13.71
CA LYS A 121 -16.92 20.69 12.59
C LYS A 121 -15.52 21.05 13.08
N TYR A 122 -14.52 20.34 12.56
CA TYR A 122 -13.11 20.60 12.79
C TYR A 122 -12.55 21.43 11.63
N SER A 123 -11.75 22.44 11.93
CA SER A 123 -11.11 23.29 10.94
C SER A 123 -9.62 23.35 11.19
N PHE A 124 -8.83 23.16 10.16
CA PHE A 124 -7.37 23.20 10.16
C PHE A 124 -6.91 24.23 9.15
N VAL A 125 -6.09 25.19 9.60
CA VAL A 125 -5.70 26.35 8.79
C VAL A 125 -4.19 26.52 8.81
N MET A 126 -3.59 26.65 7.65
CA MET A 126 -2.20 27.08 7.48
C MET A 126 -2.16 28.25 6.49
N ASN A 127 -1.43 29.32 6.86
CA ASN A 127 -1.24 30.49 6.02
C ASN A 127 0.21 30.55 5.52
N ASP A 128 0.42 31.30 4.44
CA ASP A 128 1.73 31.68 3.90
C ASP A 128 2.66 30.48 3.69
N MET A 129 2.11 29.40 3.11
CA MET A 129 2.85 28.19 2.84
C MET A 129 3.88 28.44 1.72
N VAL A 130 5.15 28.29 2.04
CA VAL A 130 6.22 28.32 1.04
C VAL A 130 6.25 27.04 0.22
N PRO A 131 6.68 27.09 -1.06
CA PRO A 131 6.83 25.88 -1.85
C PRO A 131 7.79 24.89 -1.21
N PHE A 132 7.36 23.61 -1.16
CA PHE A 132 8.21 22.54 -0.71
C PHE A 132 8.96 21.95 -1.91
N ALA A 133 10.29 22.15 -1.94
CA ALA A 133 11.14 21.64 -3.01
C ALA A 133 11.52 20.18 -2.75
N LYS A 134 11.30 19.31 -3.75
CA LYS A 134 11.77 17.93 -3.69
C LYS A 134 13.26 17.88 -3.97
N GLU A 135 14.03 17.28 -3.05
CA GLU A 135 15.46 17.05 -3.19
C GLU A 135 15.77 15.68 -3.81
N PRO A 136 16.88 15.53 -4.54
CA PRO A 136 17.31 14.22 -5.02
C PRO A 136 17.56 13.24 -3.87
N ASN A 137 17.04 12.02 -3.99
CA ASN A 137 17.19 10.94 -3.01
C ASN A 137 16.64 11.24 -1.60
N MET A 138 15.78 12.25 -1.46
CA MET A 138 15.08 12.47 -0.19
C MET A 138 14.09 11.33 0.09
N VAL A 139 13.66 11.22 1.34
CA VAL A 139 12.54 10.38 1.74
C VAL A 139 11.25 10.83 1.07
N ASP A 140 10.20 10.02 1.14
CA ASP A 140 8.89 10.38 0.58
C ASP A 140 8.38 11.72 1.15
N LEU A 141 7.66 12.48 0.33
CA LEU A 141 7.12 13.77 0.74
C LEU A 141 6.16 13.64 1.94
N PHE A 142 5.45 12.53 2.06
CA PHE A 142 4.62 12.28 3.25
C PHE A 142 5.41 12.09 4.53
N ASP A 143 6.71 11.80 4.46
CA ASP A 143 7.60 11.72 5.63
C ASP A 143 8.34 13.02 5.92
N ALA A 144 8.54 13.86 4.90
CA ALA A 144 9.35 15.08 5.02
C ALA A 144 8.52 16.36 5.15
N ALA A 145 7.33 16.40 4.56
CA ALA A 145 6.53 17.61 4.44
C ALA A 145 5.32 17.61 5.41
N PRO A 146 4.79 18.80 5.74
CA PRO A 146 3.65 18.91 6.64
C PRO A 146 2.42 18.15 6.14
N LYS A 147 1.85 17.32 6.99
CA LYS A 147 0.61 16.57 6.72
C LYS A 147 -0.31 16.51 7.93
N LEU A 148 -1.59 16.50 7.67
CA LEU A 148 -2.62 16.23 8.67
C LEU A 148 -3.15 14.81 8.43
N MET A 149 -3.13 13.99 9.46
CA MET A 149 -3.78 12.67 9.42
C MET A 149 -4.93 12.64 10.41
N MET A 150 -6.01 11.98 10.01
CA MET A 150 -7.19 11.84 10.85
C MET A 150 -7.90 10.52 10.61
N SER A 151 -8.60 10.04 11.64
CA SER A 151 -9.39 8.83 11.55
C SER A 151 -10.51 8.83 12.61
N SER A 152 -11.66 8.29 12.27
CA SER A 152 -12.71 7.94 13.22
C SER A 152 -12.60 6.51 13.74
N THR A 153 -11.71 5.70 13.21
CA THR A 153 -11.41 4.36 13.74
C THR A 153 -10.73 4.50 15.09
N PRO A 154 -11.25 3.92 16.18
CA PRO A 154 -10.73 4.17 17.53
C PRO A 154 -9.30 3.65 17.73
N GLN A 155 -9.00 2.45 17.24
CA GLN A 155 -7.74 1.76 17.49
C GLN A 155 -7.30 0.94 16.26
N TRP A 156 -6.00 0.72 16.12
CA TRP A 156 -5.44 -0.18 15.11
C TRP A 156 -5.98 -1.61 15.26
N LYS A 157 -6.23 -2.04 16.49
CA LYS A 157 -6.83 -3.33 16.79
C LYS A 157 -8.18 -3.55 16.11
N ASP A 158 -9.04 -2.52 16.05
CA ASP A 158 -10.33 -2.61 15.36
C ASP A 158 -10.15 -2.85 13.86
N LYS A 159 -9.15 -2.19 13.28
CA LYS A 159 -8.80 -2.37 11.88
C LYS A 159 -8.18 -3.75 11.61
N SER A 160 -7.35 -4.24 12.50
CA SER A 160 -6.78 -5.59 12.42
C SER A 160 -7.88 -6.65 12.41
N LEU A 161 -8.82 -6.57 13.34
CA LEU A 161 -9.98 -7.48 13.42
C LEU A 161 -10.84 -7.41 12.15
N TRP A 162 -11.11 -6.21 11.67
CA TRP A 162 -11.86 -6.03 10.42
C TRP A 162 -11.12 -6.64 9.23
N PHE A 163 -9.81 -6.40 9.10
CA PHE A 163 -9.01 -6.92 7.99
C PHE A 163 -8.92 -8.46 8.01
N ASN A 164 -8.78 -9.05 9.18
CA ASN A 164 -8.87 -10.50 9.33
C ASN A 164 -10.24 -10.99 8.86
N LYS A 165 -11.31 -10.44 9.46
CA LYS A 165 -12.68 -10.89 9.20
C LYS A 165 -13.06 -10.80 7.71
N VAL A 166 -12.78 -9.69 7.03
CA VAL A 166 -13.19 -9.53 5.63
C VAL A 166 -12.48 -10.53 4.70
N ASN A 167 -11.23 -10.91 4.99
CA ASN A 167 -10.50 -11.90 4.20
C ASN A 167 -10.97 -13.33 4.50
N GLU A 168 -11.26 -13.65 5.75
CA GLU A 168 -11.84 -14.96 6.10
C GLU A 168 -13.26 -15.13 5.52
N ASP A 169 -14.11 -14.12 5.65
CA ASP A 169 -15.48 -14.13 5.10
C ASP A 169 -15.48 -14.18 3.56
N TYR A 170 -14.51 -13.56 2.93
CA TYR A 170 -14.36 -13.60 1.47
C TYR A 170 -13.82 -14.94 0.97
N GLY A 171 -13.23 -15.74 1.84
CA GLY A 171 -12.64 -17.04 1.51
C GLY A 171 -11.30 -16.96 0.79
N SER A 172 -10.52 -15.88 1.03
CA SER A 172 -9.23 -15.63 0.39
C SER A 172 -8.24 -16.79 0.53
N PHE A 173 -8.32 -17.54 1.64
CA PHE A 173 -7.37 -18.58 2.02
C PHE A 173 -7.96 -19.99 1.97
N ALA A 174 -9.01 -20.18 1.18
CA ALA A 174 -9.62 -21.50 1.04
C ALA A 174 -8.57 -22.58 0.66
N PRO A 175 -8.59 -23.74 1.30
CA PRO A 175 -7.69 -24.83 0.97
C PRO A 175 -7.77 -25.21 -0.51
N LEU A 176 -6.62 -25.45 -1.12
CA LEU A 176 -6.50 -25.81 -2.52
C LEU A 176 -5.94 -27.22 -2.66
N PRO A 177 -6.80 -28.25 -2.85
CA PRO A 177 -6.35 -29.64 -2.91
C PRO A 177 -5.27 -29.89 -3.97
N GLU A 178 -5.32 -29.20 -5.09
CA GLU A 178 -4.36 -29.30 -6.18
C GLU A 178 -2.96 -28.83 -5.76
N ALA A 179 -2.88 -27.88 -4.84
CA ALA A 179 -1.61 -27.37 -4.31
C ALA A 179 -1.08 -28.19 -3.13
N GLN A 180 -1.92 -28.95 -2.43
CA GLN A 180 -1.50 -29.70 -1.25
C GLN A 180 -0.33 -30.64 -1.54
N LYS A 181 -0.39 -31.37 -2.66
CA LYS A 181 0.71 -32.27 -3.07
C LYS A 181 2.02 -31.49 -3.26
N LYS A 182 1.96 -30.28 -3.79
CA LYS A 182 3.14 -29.43 -3.96
C LYS A 182 3.67 -28.97 -2.61
N VAL A 183 2.80 -28.55 -1.69
CA VAL A 183 3.19 -28.18 -0.33
C VAL A 183 3.88 -29.34 0.38
N ASP A 184 3.28 -30.54 0.33
CA ASP A 184 3.85 -31.75 0.94
C ASP A 184 5.22 -32.11 0.38
N GLU A 185 5.40 -31.97 -0.95
CA GLU A 185 6.68 -32.15 -1.64
C GLU A 185 7.74 -31.16 -1.14
N LEU A 186 7.38 -29.88 -1.02
CA LEU A 186 8.30 -28.81 -0.63
C LEU A 186 8.78 -28.93 0.82
N VAL A 187 7.88 -29.30 1.74
CA VAL A 187 8.22 -29.44 3.15
C VAL A 187 8.84 -30.80 3.51
N LYS A 188 8.83 -31.75 2.56
CA LYS A 188 9.41 -33.08 2.78
C LYS A 188 10.91 -32.99 3.10
N GLY A 189 11.32 -33.60 4.22
CA GLY A 189 12.70 -33.58 4.68
C GLY A 189 13.15 -32.27 5.31
N LYS A 190 12.24 -31.30 5.51
CA LYS A 190 12.51 -30.09 6.29
C LYS A 190 12.24 -30.37 7.77
N ASN A 191 13.25 -30.14 8.61
CA ASN A 191 13.21 -30.56 10.01
C ASN A 191 12.78 -29.42 10.95
N THR A 192 13.02 -28.17 10.56
CA THR A 192 12.69 -26.98 11.37
C THR A 192 11.52 -26.19 10.77
N GLU A 193 10.83 -25.43 11.61
CA GLU A 193 9.76 -24.51 11.14
C GLU A 193 10.32 -23.49 10.14
N MET A 194 11.52 -22.95 10.38
CA MET A 194 12.15 -21.97 9.51
C MET A 194 12.49 -22.55 8.12
N GLU A 195 12.98 -23.78 8.04
CA GLU A 195 13.23 -24.44 6.75
C GLU A 195 11.93 -24.62 5.95
N LYS A 196 10.82 -24.97 6.63
CA LYS A 196 9.51 -25.11 5.97
C LYS A 196 8.98 -23.77 5.50
N ILE A 197 9.02 -22.75 6.36
CA ILE A 197 8.59 -21.38 6.02
C ILE A 197 9.42 -20.85 4.84
N ALA A 198 10.74 -20.98 4.90
CA ALA A 198 11.64 -20.49 3.85
C ALA A 198 11.36 -21.14 2.50
N VAL A 199 11.24 -22.48 2.45
CA VAL A 199 11.01 -23.17 1.17
C VAL A 199 9.65 -22.82 0.56
N LEU A 200 8.61 -22.63 1.37
CA LEU A 200 7.29 -22.22 0.89
C LEU A 200 7.33 -20.78 0.38
N THR A 201 7.96 -19.87 1.12
CA THR A 201 8.12 -18.45 0.74
C THR A 201 8.90 -18.33 -0.56
N HIS A 202 10.03 -19.01 -0.68
CA HIS A 202 10.86 -18.98 -1.90
C HIS A 202 10.10 -19.59 -3.09
N TRP A 203 9.38 -20.68 -2.89
CA TRP A 203 8.62 -21.28 -3.98
C TRP A 203 7.54 -20.32 -4.50
N VAL A 204 6.79 -19.68 -3.62
CA VAL A 204 5.75 -18.69 -4.02
C VAL A 204 6.40 -17.52 -4.74
N ALA A 205 7.49 -16.98 -4.22
CA ALA A 205 8.23 -15.88 -4.81
C ALA A 205 8.76 -16.19 -6.23
N ASP A 206 9.26 -17.40 -6.43
CA ASP A 206 9.84 -17.83 -7.69
C ASP A 206 8.79 -18.27 -8.73
N ASN A 207 7.59 -18.65 -8.31
CA ASN A 207 6.58 -19.25 -9.18
C ASN A 207 5.32 -18.39 -9.40
N ILE A 208 5.08 -17.36 -8.61
CA ILE A 208 3.97 -16.43 -8.81
C ILE A 208 4.55 -15.08 -9.23
N ARG A 209 4.41 -14.74 -10.51
CA ARG A 209 4.96 -13.51 -11.06
C ARG A 209 4.16 -12.29 -10.63
N TYR A 210 4.85 -11.24 -10.18
CA TYR A 210 4.20 -9.96 -9.95
C TYR A 210 3.67 -9.38 -11.27
N SER A 211 2.37 -9.11 -11.29
CA SER A 211 1.69 -8.49 -12.42
C SER A 211 0.87 -7.31 -11.88
N GLY A 212 1.12 -6.10 -12.36
CA GLY A 212 0.41 -4.90 -11.95
C GLY A 212 -1.07 -4.84 -12.38
N ILE A 213 -1.62 -5.97 -12.84
CA ILE A 213 -3.01 -6.07 -13.27
C ILE A 213 -3.80 -6.74 -12.16
N SER A 214 -4.61 -5.96 -11.47
CA SER A 214 -5.67 -6.51 -10.62
C SER A 214 -6.86 -6.82 -11.52
N MET A 215 -7.28 -8.07 -11.59
CA MET A 215 -8.39 -8.50 -12.44
C MET A 215 -9.44 -9.22 -11.59
N GLY A 216 -10.69 -8.75 -11.66
CA GLY A 216 -11.83 -9.42 -11.07
C GLY A 216 -12.27 -8.95 -9.69
N LYS A 217 -13.11 -9.76 -9.04
CA LYS A 217 -13.62 -9.52 -7.69
C LYS A 217 -12.48 -9.61 -6.67
N GLY A 218 -12.55 -8.86 -5.58
CA GLY A 218 -11.54 -8.84 -4.52
C GLY A 218 -10.60 -7.64 -4.58
N GLU A 219 -11.04 -6.57 -5.17
CA GLU A 219 -10.32 -5.29 -5.12
C GLU A 219 -10.36 -4.69 -3.71
N GLY A 220 -9.49 -3.72 -3.46
CA GLY A 220 -9.31 -3.18 -2.12
C GLY A 220 -8.45 -4.09 -1.24
N PHE A 221 -8.86 -4.32 0.00
CA PHE A 221 -8.06 -5.09 0.99
C PHE A 221 -8.37 -6.59 1.01
N THR A 222 -9.33 -7.06 0.24
CA THR A 222 -9.55 -8.50 0.09
C THR A 222 -8.55 -9.11 -0.87
N LEU A 223 -8.04 -10.29 -0.53
CA LEU A 223 -7.10 -11.03 -1.33
C LEU A 223 -7.87 -11.95 -2.29
N HIS A 224 -7.36 -12.09 -3.50
CA HIS A 224 -7.94 -13.03 -4.44
C HIS A 224 -7.79 -14.47 -3.95
N ASN A 225 -8.70 -15.32 -4.40
CA ASN A 225 -8.69 -16.72 -4.01
C ASN A 225 -7.46 -17.44 -4.55
N THR A 226 -6.87 -18.28 -3.71
CA THR A 226 -5.63 -19.02 -3.97
C THR A 226 -5.67 -19.81 -5.26
N LYS A 227 -6.82 -20.38 -5.64
CA LYS A 227 -6.95 -21.20 -6.85
C LYS A 227 -6.63 -20.40 -8.11
N MET A 228 -7.16 -19.18 -8.21
CA MET A 228 -6.88 -18.31 -9.35
C MET A 228 -5.38 -18.00 -9.44
N ASN A 229 -4.79 -17.53 -8.34
CA ASN A 229 -3.37 -17.16 -8.30
C ASN A 229 -2.43 -18.35 -8.56
N TYR A 230 -2.77 -19.51 -8.00
CA TYR A 230 -2.01 -20.75 -8.23
C TYR A 230 -2.09 -21.23 -9.67
N THR A 231 -3.24 -21.09 -10.33
CA THR A 231 -3.45 -21.50 -11.72
C THR A 231 -2.77 -20.54 -12.68
N ASP A 232 -2.97 -19.24 -12.50
CA ASP A 232 -2.52 -18.20 -13.44
C ASP A 232 -1.05 -17.84 -13.26
N ARG A 233 -0.45 -18.23 -12.12
CA ARG A 233 0.96 -17.94 -11.77
C ARG A 233 1.31 -16.45 -11.84
N CYS A 234 0.35 -15.60 -11.56
CA CYS A 234 0.56 -14.16 -11.49
C CYS A 234 -0.47 -13.49 -10.57
N GLY A 235 -0.13 -12.31 -10.07
CA GLY A 235 -0.98 -11.47 -9.26
C GLY A 235 -0.25 -10.25 -8.74
N VAL A 236 -0.94 -9.42 -7.98
CA VAL A 236 -0.35 -8.29 -7.26
C VAL A 236 0.13 -8.72 -5.86
N CYS A 237 0.67 -7.81 -5.07
CA CYS A 237 1.22 -8.12 -3.74
C CYS A 237 0.26 -8.95 -2.86
N LYS A 238 -1.02 -8.56 -2.78
CA LYS A 238 -2.03 -9.26 -2.01
C LYS A 238 -2.26 -10.70 -2.49
N ASP A 239 -2.19 -10.95 -3.78
CA ASP A 239 -2.40 -12.27 -4.38
C ASP A 239 -1.24 -13.21 -4.08
N ILE A 240 -0.01 -12.68 -4.16
CA ILE A 240 1.21 -13.41 -3.83
C ILE A 240 1.25 -13.74 -2.34
N ALA A 241 0.96 -12.74 -1.48
CA ALA A 241 0.84 -12.95 -0.04
C ALA A 241 -0.25 -13.97 0.31
N GLY A 242 -1.44 -13.88 -0.32
CA GLY A 242 -2.55 -14.81 -0.13
C GLY A 242 -2.19 -16.25 -0.50
N THR A 243 -1.46 -16.43 -1.60
CA THR A 243 -0.96 -17.76 -2.00
C THR A 243 0.01 -18.32 -0.95
N LEU A 244 0.91 -17.48 -0.43
CA LEU A 244 1.83 -17.91 0.64
C LEU A 244 1.07 -18.28 1.92
N ILE A 245 0.09 -17.47 2.33
CA ILE A 245 -0.74 -17.77 3.51
C ILE A 245 -1.44 -19.12 3.37
N SER A 246 -2.04 -19.39 2.21
CA SER A 246 -2.68 -20.67 1.93
C SER A 246 -1.68 -21.85 2.01
N PHE A 247 -0.49 -21.67 1.46
CA PHE A 247 0.56 -22.69 1.51
C PHE A 247 1.04 -22.96 2.93
N LEU A 248 1.25 -21.91 3.71
CA LEU A 248 1.63 -22.03 5.12
C LEU A 248 0.53 -22.74 5.91
N ARG A 249 -0.74 -22.41 5.71
CA ARG A 249 -1.87 -23.07 6.36
C ARG A 249 -1.98 -24.54 5.96
N MET A 250 -1.78 -24.87 4.69
CA MET A 250 -1.74 -26.26 4.22
C MET A 250 -0.57 -27.06 4.80
N ALA A 251 0.52 -26.38 5.17
CA ALA A 251 1.65 -27.00 5.88
C ALA A 251 1.48 -27.04 7.41
N GLY A 252 0.32 -26.58 7.93
CA GLY A 252 -0.04 -26.65 9.35
C GLY A 252 0.35 -25.43 10.19
N PHE A 253 0.75 -24.32 9.57
CA PHE A 253 1.04 -23.06 10.27
C PHE A 253 -0.21 -22.18 10.43
N GLU A 254 -0.25 -21.39 11.50
CA GLU A 254 -1.14 -20.24 11.59
C GLU A 254 -0.51 -19.07 10.80
N ALA A 255 -1.18 -18.63 9.74
CA ALA A 255 -0.70 -17.55 8.89
C ALA A 255 -1.85 -16.62 8.49
N TYR A 256 -1.55 -15.33 8.40
CA TYR A 256 -2.54 -14.28 8.19
C TYR A 256 -1.97 -13.18 7.29
N PRO A 257 -2.85 -12.35 6.65
CA PRO A 257 -2.39 -11.20 5.89
C PRO A 257 -1.97 -10.06 6.82
N ALA A 258 -1.08 -9.21 6.33
CA ALA A 258 -0.72 -7.97 6.99
C ALA A 258 -0.64 -6.82 5.99
N MET A 259 -1.02 -5.63 6.43
CA MET A 259 -0.96 -4.41 5.64
C MET A 259 0.27 -3.59 6.02
N THR A 260 0.96 -3.06 5.02
CA THR A 260 2.11 -2.17 5.21
C THR A 260 2.17 -1.10 4.10
N MET A 261 3.17 -0.26 4.14
CA MET A 261 3.42 0.79 3.17
C MET A 261 4.84 0.67 2.63
N ALA A 262 4.97 0.38 1.35
CA ALA A 262 6.25 0.54 0.65
C ALA A 262 6.39 2.00 0.20
N GLY A 263 7.27 2.74 0.85
CA GLY A 263 7.47 4.17 0.63
C GLY A 263 7.46 4.98 1.93
N SER A 264 6.40 5.74 2.16
CA SER A 264 6.28 6.58 3.35
C SER A 264 5.94 5.78 4.61
N ARG A 265 6.14 6.40 5.76
CA ARG A 265 5.89 5.78 7.07
C ARG A 265 4.39 5.64 7.36
N VAL A 266 3.99 4.52 7.91
CA VAL A 266 2.69 4.35 8.55
C VAL A 266 2.76 4.97 9.95
N GLU A 267 1.93 5.96 10.19
CA GLU A 267 1.92 6.73 11.44
C GLU A 267 1.01 6.13 12.49
N SER A 268 0.96 6.75 13.69
CA SER A 268 0.18 6.23 14.83
C SER A 268 -1.33 6.34 14.67
N ILE A 269 -1.82 7.31 13.88
CA ILE A 269 -3.26 7.48 13.64
C ILE A 269 -3.79 6.33 12.78
N PRO A 270 -4.90 5.67 13.17
CA PRO A 270 -5.47 4.53 12.44
C PRO A 270 -6.11 4.93 11.09
N ALA A 271 -5.32 5.50 10.20
CA ALA A 271 -5.69 5.85 8.84
C ALA A 271 -5.14 4.78 7.86
N ASP A 272 -5.88 4.52 6.78
CA ASP A 272 -5.52 3.46 5.81
C ASP A 272 -4.37 3.88 4.88
N HIS A 273 -3.24 4.23 5.47
CA HIS A 273 -2.01 4.57 4.76
C HIS A 273 -1.23 3.30 4.41
N PHE A 274 -1.82 2.46 3.58
CA PHE A 274 -1.25 1.20 3.13
C PHE A 274 -1.30 1.11 1.60
N ASN A 275 -0.26 0.58 0.99
CA ASN A 275 -0.21 0.26 -0.44
C ASN A 275 0.32 -1.14 -0.71
N HIS A 276 0.66 -1.90 0.33
CA HIS A 276 1.29 -3.20 0.20
C HIS A 276 0.70 -4.21 1.18
N CYS A 277 0.55 -5.44 0.73
CA CYS A 277 0.09 -6.56 1.53
C CYS A 277 1.18 -7.63 1.58
N VAL A 278 1.46 -8.08 2.79
CA VAL A 278 2.43 -9.13 3.11
C VAL A 278 1.77 -10.22 3.94
N ALA A 279 2.51 -11.28 4.25
CA ALA A 279 2.04 -12.34 5.13
C ALA A 279 2.69 -12.23 6.52
N VAL A 280 2.00 -12.74 7.54
CA VAL A 280 2.58 -13.05 8.84
C VAL A 280 2.34 -14.51 9.16
N VAL A 281 3.33 -15.16 9.76
CA VAL A 281 3.25 -16.53 10.25
C VAL A 281 3.53 -16.56 11.73
N LYS A 282 2.72 -17.31 12.49
CA LYS A 282 2.92 -17.51 13.92
C LYS A 282 3.94 -18.63 14.14
N LEU A 283 5.02 -18.30 14.81
CA LEU A 283 6.07 -19.25 15.17
C LEU A 283 5.67 -20.05 16.41
N SER A 284 6.36 -21.15 16.64
CA SER A 284 6.16 -22.05 17.80
C SER A 284 6.32 -21.35 19.16
N ASN A 285 7.07 -20.24 19.20
CA ASN A 285 7.20 -19.39 20.39
C ASN A 285 6.04 -18.42 20.61
N GLY A 286 5.02 -18.43 19.73
CA GLY A 286 3.84 -17.57 19.77
C GLY A 286 4.00 -16.19 19.15
N THR A 287 5.18 -15.84 18.64
CA THR A 287 5.40 -14.55 17.95
C THR A 287 5.01 -14.61 16.47
N TYR A 288 4.59 -13.48 15.91
CA TYR A 288 4.35 -13.36 14.49
C TYR A 288 5.60 -12.88 13.75
N MET A 289 5.95 -13.56 12.68
CA MET A 289 7.06 -13.22 11.80
C MET A 289 6.50 -12.70 10.45
N PRO A 290 6.86 -11.51 10.01
CA PRO A 290 6.48 -11.01 8.69
C PRO A 290 7.25 -11.71 7.57
N LEU A 291 6.59 -11.90 6.42
CA LEU A 291 7.12 -12.52 5.22
C LEU A 291 6.68 -11.71 4.01
N ASP A 292 7.60 -11.36 3.13
CA ASP A 292 7.27 -10.66 1.89
C ASP A 292 7.76 -11.41 0.65
N PRO A 293 6.94 -12.29 0.07
CA PRO A 293 7.31 -13.05 -1.11
C PRO A 293 7.49 -12.21 -2.38
N THR A 294 7.03 -10.96 -2.40
CA THR A 294 7.18 -10.07 -3.56
C THR A 294 8.63 -9.64 -3.82
N TRP A 295 9.43 -9.47 -2.76
CA TRP A 295 10.81 -9.03 -2.83
C TRP A 295 11.84 -10.13 -2.73
N VAL A 296 11.47 -11.31 -2.25
CA VAL A 296 12.35 -12.48 -2.09
C VAL A 296 13.09 -12.87 -3.38
N PRO A 297 12.51 -12.77 -4.59
CA PRO A 297 13.26 -13.05 -5.82
C PRO A 297 14.50 -12.17 -6.01
N PHE A 298 14.54 -11.00 -5.38
CA PHE A 298 15.63 -10.04 -5.50
C PHE A 298 16.68 -10.15 -4.40
N CYS A 299 16.29 -10.47 -3.17
CA CYS A 299 17.19 -10.48 -2.02
C CYS A 299 17.36 -11.85 -1.35
N ARG A 300 16.52 -12.83 -1.69
CA ARG A 300 16.47 -14.21 -1.11
C ARG A 300 16.28 -14.26 0.41
N GLU A 301 16.11 -13.14 1.07
CA GLU A 301 15.62 -13.09 2.45
C GLU A 301 14.09 -13.29 2.46
N LEU A 302 13.54 -13.58 3.62
CA LEU A 302 12.09 -13.79 3.79
C LEU A 302 11.34 -12.46 3.94
N TRP A 303 12.08 -11.37 4.04
CA TRP A 303 11.61 -10.01 4.21
C TRP A 303 12.40 -9.02 3.34
N SER A 304 11.76 -7.92 2.91
CA SER A 304 12.42 -6.87 2.13
C SER A 304 13.18 -5.89 3.00
N SER A 305 14.44 -5.61 2.62
CA SER A 305 15.21 -4.52 3.21
C SER A 305 14.65 -3.13 2.92
N ALA A 306 13.83 -2.99 1.87
CA ALA A 306 13.19 -1.72 1.53
C ALA A 306 12.09 -1.30 2.53
N GLU A 307 11.65 -2.22 3.38
CA GLU A 307 10.57 -2.02 4.35
C GLU A 307 11.02 -2.21 5.79
N GLN A 308 12.30 -2.04 6.06
CA GLN A 308 12.85 -2.12 7.40
C GLN A 308 12.39 -0.95 8.28
N GLN A 309 12.18 -1.23 9.58
CA GLN A 309 11.67 -0.25 10.54
C GLN A 309 10.36 0.43 10.11
N GLN A 310 9.59 -0.25 9.28
CA GLN A 310 8.27 0.18 8.87
C GLN A 310 7.21 -0.39 9.81
N ASN A 311 6.15 0.36 10.04
CA ASN A 311 4.98 -0.15 10.71
C ASN A 311 4.16 -1.04 9.77
N TYR A 312 3.66 -2.15 10.30
CA TYR A 312 2.72 -3.02 9.61
C TYR A 312 1.60 -3.47 10.55
N LEU A 313 0.43 -3.77 10.00
CA LEU A 313 -0.74 -4.19 10.76
C LEU A 313 -1.10 -5.65 10.42
N PRO A 314 -0.85 -6.61 11.30
CA PRO A 314 -1.34 -7.98 11.13
C PRO A 314 -2.87 -8.05 11.18
N GLY A 315 -3.48 -8.75 10.24
CA GLY A 315 -4.92 -9.07 10.25
C GLY A 315 -5.17 -10.39 10.96
N VAL A 316 -5.10 -10.41 12.28
CA VAL A 316 -5.19 -11.61 13.10
C VAL A 316 -6.50 -11.69 13.87
N PRO A 317 -7.01 -12.90 14.23
CA PRO A 317 -8.33 -13.07 14.83
C PRO A 317 -8.46 -12.44 16.23
N GLU A 318 -7.38 -12.32 16.99
CA GLU A 318 -7.36 -11.64 18.29
C GLU A 318 -7.22 -10.11 18.18
N GLY A 319 -6.96 -9.61 16.98
CA GLY A 319 -6.62 -8.22 16.71
C GLY A 319 -5.21 -7.86 17.19
N SER A 320 -4.56 -6.94 16.48
CA SER A 320 -3.20 -6.46 16.76
C SER A 320 -3.14 -4.95 16.65
N ASP A 321 -2.25 -4.35 17.42
CA ASP A 321 -1.75 -3.02 17.14
C ASP A 321 -0.68 -3.07 16.04
N LEU A 322 -0.14 -1.90 15.67
CA LEU A 322 0.98 -1.83 14.74
C LEU A 322 2.20 -2.60 15.28
N CYS A 323 2.79 -3.38 14.42
CA CYS A 323 4.07 -4.03 14.64
C CYS A 323 5.14 -3.32 13.81
N ILE A 324 6.42 -3.53 14.15
CA ILE A 324 7.55 -2.96 13.43
C ILE A 324 8.27 -4.09 12.68
N THR A 325 8.56 -3.84 11.42
CA THR A 325 9.32 -4.79 10.58
C THR A 325 10.76 -4.91 11.06
N PRO A 326 11.34 -6.10 10.95
CA PRO A 326 12.71 -6.34 11.41
C PRO A 326 13.74 -5.56 10.57
N VAL A 327 14.92 -5.37 11.14
CA VAL A 327 16.10 -4.87 10.45
C VAL A 327 16.98 -6.05 10.10
N SER A 328 17.33 -6.19 8.84
CA SER A 328 18.29 -7.18 8.38
C SER A 328 19.71 -6.78 8.72
N SER A 329 20.57 -7.77 8.95
CA SER A 329 22.01 -7.52 9.19
C SER A 329 22.67 -6.92 7.94
N PRO A 330 23.55 -5.90 8.10
CA PRO A 330 24.26 -5.30 6.96
C PRO A 330 25.03 -6.32 6.09
N GLU A 331 25.48 -7.41 6.69
CA GLU A 331 26.19 -8.50 5.99
C GLU A 331 25.31 -9.19 4.94
N ASN A 332 23.99 -9.09 5.06
CA ASN A 332 23.03 -9.62 4.10
C ASN A 332 22.73 -8.65 2.95
N HIS A 333 23.22 -7.41 3.03
CA HIS A 333 22.97 -6.34 2.05
C HIS A 333 24.19 -6.02 1.23
N TYR A 334 24.57 -6.92 0.33
CA TYR A 334 25.68 -6.66 -0.59
C TYR A 334 25.34 -7.14 -2.01
N VAL A 335 25.97 -6.50 -2.97
CA VAL A 335 26.01 -6.96 -4.35
C VAL A 335 27.46 -7.25 -4.70
N ARG A 336 27.75 -8.47 -5.10
CA ARG A 336 29.09 -8.84 -5.60
C ARG A 336 29.04 -8.99 -7.11
N ILE A 337 29.78 -8.15 -7.80
CA ILE A 337 29.91 -8.18 -9.25
C ILE A 337 31.31 -8.65 -9.57
N LYS A 338 31.43 -9.76 -10.28
CA LYS A 338 32.66 -10.23 -10.88
C LYS A 338 32.52 -10.14 -12.39
N ALA A 339 33.35 -9.35 -13.04
CA ALA A 339 33.36 -9.18 -14.48
C ALA A 339 34.74 -9.56 -15.04
N ASP A 340 34.75 -10.49 -15.99
CA ASP A 340 35.92 -10.83 -16.77
C ASP A 340 35.76 -10.19 -18.15
N ASN A 341 36.59 -9.19 -18.43
CA ASN A 341 36.53 -8.44 -19.69
C ASN A 341 37.74 -8.74 -20.54
N ARG A 342 37.52 -9.01 -21.81
CA ARG A 342 38.57 -9.19 -22.82
C ARG A 342 38.27 -8.29 -24.00
N LEU A 343 39.32 -7.78 -24.64
CA LEU A 343 39.23 -7.12 -25.93
C LEU A 343 39.63 -8.12 -27.02
N ALA A 344 38.80 -8.27 -28.04
CA ALA A 344 39.18 -8.97 -29.25
C ALA A 344 40.14 -8.15 -30.06
N ALA A 345 40.82 -8.77 -31.04
CA ALA A 345 41.82 -8.10 -31.87
C ALA A 345 41.27 -6.92 -32.70
N ASP A 346 39.98 -6.92 -32.97
CA ASP A 346 39.23 -5.87 -33.66
C ASP A 346 38.73 -4.75 -32.70
N GLY A 347 39.07 -4.83 -31.39
CA GLY A 347 38.64 -3.88 -30.37
C GLY A 347 37.27 -4.16 -29.78
N THR A 348 36.57 -5.22 -30.20
CA THR A 348 35.25 -5.59 -29.68
C THR A 348 35.40 -6.05 -28.21
N PRO A 349 34.66 -5.44 -27.24
CA PRO A 349 34.68 -5.91 -25.87
C PRO A 349 33.87 -7.21 -25.72
N VAL A 350 34.46 -8.23 -25.12
CA VAL A 350 33.79 -9.44 -24.68
C VAL A 350 33.77 -9.42 -23.14
N SER A 351 32.59 -9.33 -22.56
CA SER A 351 32.41 -9.26 -21.10
C SER A 351 31.53 -10.40 -20.60
N TYR A 352 32.01 -11.09 -19.58
CA TYR A 352 31.22 -12.04 -18.79
C TYR A 352 31.04 -11.45 -17.42
N THR A 353 29.81 -11.12 -17.05
CA THR A 353 29.49 -10.55 -15.73
C THR A 353 28.71 -11.58 -14.92
N HIS A 354 29.23 -11.92 -13.75
CA HIS A 354 28.52 -12.73 -12.76
C HIS A 354 28.02 -11.84 -11.64
N LEU A 355 26.72 -11.86 -11.39
CA LEU A 355 26.08 -11.18 -10.28
C LEU A 355 25.78 -12.21 -9.20
N THR A 356 26.30 -11.99 -7.98
CA THR A 356 25.99 -12.82 -6.82
C THR A 356 25.17 -11.99 -5.85
N LEU A 357 23.96 -12.42 -5.59
CA LEU A 357 23.12 -11.90 -4.50
C LEU A 357 23.41 -12.70 -3.23
N PRO A 358 23.18 -12.12 -2.02
CA PRO A 358 23.31 -12.87 -0.79
C PRO A 358 22.40 -14.08 -0.81
N THR A 359 22.95 -15.23 -0.49
CA THR A 359 22.21 -16.47 -0.26
C THR A 359 22.27 -16.76 1.23
N THR A 360 21.17 -16.60 1.91
CA THR A 360 21.00 -17.12 3.28
C THR A 360 20.35 -18.47 3.27
#